data_8d4d9271704f5fdc8080e4559ff4674b
#
_entry.id   8d4d9271704f5fdc8080e4559ff4674b
#
_cell.length_a   1.000
_cell.length_b   1.000
_cell.length_c   1.000
_cell.angle_alpha   90.00
_cell.angle_beta   90.00
_cell.angle_gamma   90.00
#
_symmetry.space_group_name_H-M   'P 1'
#
loop_
_entity.id
_entity.type
_entity.pdbx_description
1 polymer ?
#
loop_
_entity_poly.entity_id
_entity_poly.type
_entity_poly.pdbx_seq_one_letter_code
_entity_poly.pdbx_strand_id
1 'polypeptide(L)'
;MKRFLCAAIAAAFACASPASADVAAAFGNTVVSHYPDGGWVKHWFNRDGSYSAEFSDGRRITATWRVEGNRVCLNGIRPSFMMISRFCSPMIEAGVGERWASRDPLGRRVQNELISGR
;
A
#
# COMPACT_ATOMS: atom_id res chain seq x y z
N MET A 1 26.14 28.24 -8.63
CA MET A 1 25.85 27.60 -8.38
C MET A 1 25.57 27.26 -8.19
N LYS A 2 25.39 27.21 -8.23
CA LYS A 2 24.96 26.47 -7.99
C LYS A 2 24.68 25.92 -7.90
N ARG A 3 24.60 25.98 -8.20
CA ARG A 3 24.09 25.15 -8.08
C ARG A 3 23.90 24.50 -7.88
N PHE A 4 23.65 24.36 -7.96
CA PHE A 4 23.22 23.36 -7.67
C PHE A 4 23.11 22.73 -7.48
N LEU A 5 23.10 22.87 -7.85
CA LEU A 5 22.80 22.00 -7.62
C LEU A 5 22.57 21.27 -7.46
N CYS A 6 22.59 21.28 -7.70
CA CYS A 6 22.22 20.39 -7.52
C CYS A 6 22.37 20.09 -7.90
N ALA A 7 22.59 20.44 -8.11
CA ALA A 7 22.55 19.75 -8.21
C ALA A 7 22.64 19.33 -8.43
N ALA A 8 22.78 19.51 -8.81
CA ALA A 8 22.65 18.70 -8.81
C ALA A 8 22.68 18.20 -8.84
N ILE A 9 22.65 18.13 -9.06
CA ILE A 9 22.38 17.34 -8.83
C ILE A 9 22.18 16.88 -8.71
N ALA A 10 22.16 16.83 -8.92
CA ALA A 10 21.74 16.06 -8.61
C ALA A 10 21.32 15.74 -8.58
N ALA A 11 21.27 15.68 -8.83
CA ALA A 11 20.68 15.12 -8.54
C ALA A 11 20.27 14.69 -8.66
N ALA A 12 20.34 14.44 -8.96
CA ALA A 12 19.76 13.75 -8.80
C ALA A 12 19.62 13.36 -8.55
N PHE A 13 19.31 13.19 -8.43
CA PHE A 13 18.81 12.64 -7.71
C PHE A 13 18.35 12.59 -7.29
N ALA A 14 18.83 12.64 -7.52
CA ALA A 14 18.18 12.25 -6.83
C ALA A 14 17.26 12.53 -6.36
N CYS A 15 16.87 12.78 -6.75
CA CYS A 15 15.70 12.86 -6.13
C CYS A 15 14.96 11.66 -6.24
N ALA A 16 15.23 10.69 -5.57
CA ALA A 16 14.61 9.45 -5.47
C ALA A 16 13.18 9.42 -5.83
N SER A 17 12.67 8.37 -6.28
CA SER A 17 11.29 8.24 -6.59
C SER A 17 10.48 8.24 -5.30
N PRO A 18 9.70 9.27 -5.04
CA PRO A 18 8.91 9.32 -3.82
C PRO A 18 7.85 8.22 -3.76
N ALA A 19 7.33 7.81 -4.92
CA ALA A 19 6.29 6.80 -4.94
C ALA A 19 6.78 5.48 -4.36
N SER A 20 8.01 5.06 -4.71
CA SER A 20 8.59 3.85 -4.14
C SER A 20 8.84 3.99 -2.65
N ALA A 21 9.23 5.18 -2.21
CA ALA A 21 9.48 5.41 -0.80
C ALA A 21 8.20 5.25 0.02
N ASP A 22 7.07 5.70 -0.53
CA ASP A 22 5.80 5.61 0.20
C ASP A 22 5.40 4.15 0.41
N VAL A 23 5.49 3.33 -0.63
CA VAL A 23 5.19 1.91 -0.48
C VAL A 23 6.20 1.24 0.42
N ALA A 24 7.46 1.69 0.38
CA ALA A 24 8.52 1.08 1.17
C ALA A 24 8.24 1.15 2.67
N ALA A 25 7.50 2.14 3.14
CA ALA A 25 7.16 2.22 4.55
C ALA A 25 6.32 1.02 5.01
N ALA A 26 5.64 0.36 4.09
CA ALA A 26 4.82 -0.82 4.42
C ALA A 26 5.64 -2.10 4.48
N PHE A 27 6.86 -2.11 3.93
CA PHE A 27 7.68 -3.34 3.91
C PHE A 27 8.05 -3.75 5.34
N GLY A 28 7.78 -5.02 5.69
CA GLY A 28 8.04 -5.52 7.02
C GLY A 28 7.04 -5.06 8.08
N ASN A 29 6.07 -4.25 7.69
CA ASN A 29 5.04 -3.73 8.58
C ASN A 29 3.66 -4.21 8.12
N THR A 30 2.62 -3.78 8.82
CA THR A 30 1.25 -4.22 8.53
C THR A 30 0.36 -3.02 8.31
N VAL A 31 -0.37 -3.03 7.19
CA VAL A 31 -1.45 -2.06 6.97
C VAL A 31 -2.73 -2.72 7.49
N VAL A 32 -3.42 -2.08 8.43
CA VAL A 32 -4.68 -2.59 8.94
C VAL A 32 -5.80 -1.67 8.47
N SER A 33 -6.78 -2.25 7.80
CA SER A 33 -7.97 -1.53 7.36
C SER A 33 -9.11 -1.85 8.31
N HIS A 34 -9.67 -0.82 8.94
CA HIS A 34 -10.77 -0.97 9.90
C HIS A 34 -12.07 -0.54 9.25
N TYR A 35 -13.09 -1.39 9.37
CA TYR A 35 -14.42 -1.12 8.86
C TYR A 35 -15.33 -0.60 9.98
N PRO A 36 -16.35 0.18 9.65
CA PRO A 36 -17.27 0.70 10.68
C PRO A 36 -17.99 -0.39 11.47
N ASP A 37 -18.16 -1.59 10.90
CA ASP A 37 -18.84 -2.69 11.57
C ASP A 37 -17.94 -3.47 12.51
N GLY A 38 -16.68 -3.06 12.66
CA GLY A 38 -15.72 -3.75 13.51
C GLY A 38 -14.85 -4.77 12.78
N GLY A 39 -15.15 -5.08 11.54
CA GLY A 39 -14.31 -5.96 10.75
C GLY A 39 -12.99 -5.28 10.40
N TRP A 40 -11.99 -6.09 10.06
CA TRP A 40 -10.69 -5.55 9.68
C TRP A 40 -10.05 -6.44 8.64
N VAL A 41 -9.08 -5.86 7.91
CA VAL A 41 -8.22 -6.57 6.97
C VAL A 41 -6.79 -6.16 7.26
N LYS A 42 -5.89 -7.13 7.38
CA LYS A 42 -4.46 -6.88 7.49
C LYS A 42 -3.81 -7.14 6.14
N HIS A 43 -2.96 -6.22 5.70
CA HIS A 43 -2.29 -6.29 4.40
C HIS A 43 -0.78 -6.29 4.60
N TRP A 44 -0.09 -7.11 3.82
CA TRP A 44 1.37 -7.17 3.82
C TRP A 44 1.89 -7.02 2.40
N PHE A 45 2.65 -5.97 2.19
CA PHE A 45 3.32 -5.70 0.91
C PHE A 45 4.77 -6.11 1.07
N ASN A 46 5.23 -7.01 0.22
CA ASN A 46 6.61 -7.48 0.30
C ASN A 46 7.45 -6.85 -0.80
N ARG A 47 8.72 -6.65 -0.50
CA ARG A 47 9.64 -5.98 -1.40
C ARG A 47 9.76 -6.69 -2.75
N ASP A 48 9.55 -8.01 -2.77
CA ASP A 48 9.65 -8.79 -4.00
C ASP A 48 8.42 -8.67 -4.92
N GLY A 49 7.45 -7.86 -4.54
CA GLY A 49 6.23 -7.67 -5.34
C GLY A 49 5.07 -8.57 -4.94
N SER A 50 5.26 -9.44 -3.95
CA SER A 50 4.16 -10.27 -3.47
C SER A 50 3.33 -9.50 -2.46
N TYR A 51 2.07 -9.90 -2.35
CA TYR A 51 1.10 -9.29 -1.44
C TYR A 51 0.24 -10.38 -0.84
N SER A 52 -0.08 -10.23 0.44
CA SER A 52 -1.04 -11.11 1.09
C SER A 52 -1.91 -10.30 2.03
N ALA A 53 -3.08 -10.83 2.33
CA ALA A 53 -3.99 -10.19 3.27
C ALA A 53 -4.77 -11.24 4.04
N GLU A 54 -5.15 -10.86 5.25
CA GLU A 54 -5.97 -11.70 6.12
C GLU A 54 -7.16 -10.88 6.60
N PHE A 55 -8.36 -11.43 6.46
CA PHE A 55 -9.60 -10.80 6.88
C PHE A 55 -9.97 -11.26 8.29
N SER A 56 -10.74 -10.42 8.99
CA SER A 56 -11.14 -10.74 10.36
C SER A 56 -11.99 -12.00 10.46
N ASP A 57 -12.60 -12.44 9.36
CA ASP A 57 -13.37 -13.67 9.33
C ASP A 57 -12.52 -14.91 9.01
N GLY A 58 -11.20 -14.75 8.89
CA GLY A 58 -10.27 -15.85 8.64
C GLY A 58 -9.92 -16.07 7.19
N ARG A 59 -10.59 -15.40 6.25
CA ARG A 59 -10.23 -15.52 4.84
C ARG A 59 -8.87 -14.92 4.57
N ARG A 60 -8.20 -15.44 3.55
CA ARG A 60 -6.88 -14.94 3.13
C ARG A 60 -6.85 -14.83 1.62
N ILE A 61 -6.13 -13.82 1.14
CA ILE A 61 -5.91 -13.65 -0.30
C ILE A 61 -4.44 -13.39 -0.54
N THR A 62 -4.00 -13.67 -1.76
CA THR A 62 -2.66 -13.34 -2.24
C THR A 62 -2.80 -12.62 -3.57
N ALA A 63 -1.76 -11.85 -3.92
CA ALA A 63 -1.74 -11.10 -5.18
C ALA A 63 -0.31 -10.66 -5.45
N THR A 64 -0.10 -9.97 -6.55
CA THR A 64 1.12 -9.18 -6.75
C THR A 64 0.75 -7.71 -6.72
N TRP A 65 1.67 -6.87 -6.25
CA TRP A 65 1.44 -5.43 -6.20
C TRP A 65 2.46 -4.71 -7.08
N ARG A 66 2.04 -3.56 -7.57
CA ARG A 66 2.95 -2.67 -8.31
C ARG A 66 2.41 -1.26 -8.26
N VAL A 67 3.31 -0.30 -8.45
CA VAL A 67 2.94 1.11 -8.52
C VAL A 67 2.63 1.45 -9.97
N GLU A 68 1.49 2.09 -10.19
CA GLU A 68 1.07 2.55 -11.51
C GLU A 68 0.64 4.00 -11.37
N GLY A 69 1.50 4.93 -11.79
CA GLY A 69 1.27 6.34 -11.60
C GLY A 69 1.31 6.68 -10.12
N ASN A 70 0.26 7.29 -9.62
CA ASN A 70 0.15 7.62 -8.20
C ASN A 70 -0.75 6.64 -7.45
N ARG A 71 -0.87 5.41 -7.93
CA ARG A 71 -1.68 4.39 -7.32
C ARG A 71 -0.87 3.13 -7.09
N VAL A 72 -1.29 2.33 -6.10
CA VAL A 72 -0.77 0.99 -5.91
C VAL A 72 -1.86 0.02 -6.35
N CYS A 73 -1.48 -0.94 -7.17
CA CYS A 73 -2.42 -1.86 -7.80
C CYS A 73 -2.11 -3.29 -7.42
N LEU A 74 -3.14 -4.05 -7.11
CA LEU A 74 -3.06 -5.48 -6.89
C LEU A 74 -3.52 -6.19 -8.14
N ASN A 75 -2.76 -7.18 -8.59
CA ASN A 75 -3.07 -7.96 -9.77
C ASN A 75 -3.07 -9.44 -9.40
N GLY A 76 -3.89 -10.23 -10.10
CA GLY A 76 -3.94 -11.66 -9.87
C GLY A 76 -4.41 -12.03 -8.49
N ILE A 77 -5.39 -11.34 -7.95
CA ILE A 77 -5.92 -11.60 -6.61
C ILE A 77 -6.49 -13.01 -6.56
N ARG A 78 -6.02 -13.82 -5.60
CA ARG A 78 -6.44 -15.22 -5.43
C ARG A 78 -6.73 -15.53 -3.97
N PRO A 79 -7.80 -16.27 -3.65
CA PRO A 79 -8.93 -16.51 -4.57
C PRO A 79 -9.58 -15.18 -4.95
N SER A 80 -10.34 -15.15 -6.04
CA SER A 80 -10.97 -13.92 -6.49
C SER A 80 -11.87 -13.40 -5.40
N PHE A 81 -11.54 -12.21 -4.87
CA PHE A 81 -12.31 -11.57 -3.82
C PHE A 81 -13.43 -10.77 -4.47
N MET A 82 -14.68 -11.12 -4.15
CA MET A 82 -15.86 -10.48 -4.75
C MET A 82 -15.79 -10.50 -6.28
N MET A 83 -15.24 -11.58 -6.84
CA MET A 83 -15.09 -11.76 -8.28
C MET A 83 -14.18 -10.70 -8.91
N ILE A 84 -13.30 -10.09 -8.12
CA ILE A 84 -12.36 -9.09 -8.58
C ILE A 84 -10.98 -9.70 -8.60
N SER A 85 -10.27 -9.57 -9.71
CA SER A 85 -8.90 -10.07 -9.85
C SER A 85 -7.86 -8.94 -9.82
N ARG A 86 -8.31 -7.69 -9.91
CA ARG A 86 -7.42 -6.52 -9.92
C ARG A 86 -8.08 -5.37 -9.18
N PHE A 87 -7.31 -4.64 -8.38
CA PHE A 87 -7.82 -3.48 -7.67
C PHE A 87 -6.68 -2.49 -7.45
N CYS A 88 -6.96 -1.22 -7.72
CA CYS A 88 -6.00 -0.13 -7.50
C CYS A 88 -6.55 0.83 -6.46
N SER A 89 -5.67 1.35 -5.62
CA SER A 89 -6.02 2.35 -4.63
C SER A 89 -4.97 3.47 -4.64
N PRO A 90 -5.29 4.63 -4.08
CA PRO A 90 -4.29 5.70 -3.99
C PRO A 90 -3.04 5.23 -3.28
N MET A 91 -1.92 5.87 -3.60
CA MET A 91 -0.63 5.55 -2.98
C MET A 91 -0.73 5.70 -1.47
N ILE A 92 -0.06 4.78 -0.76
CA ILE A 92 0.06 4.86 0.69
C ILE A 92 1.07 5.96 1.01
N GLU A 93 0.58 7.06 1.60
CA GLU A 93 1.44 8.19 1.94
C GLU A 93 1.48 8.36 3.44
N ALA A 94 1.90 7.30 4.13
CA ALA A 94 1.87 7.28 5.58
C ALA A 94 3.09 6.58 6.11
N GLY A 95 3.59 7.06 7.25
CA GLY A 95 4.62 6.39 8.00
C GLY A 95 4.01 5.50 9.08
N VAL A 96 4.87 4.75 9.77
CA VAL A 96 4.43 3.88 10.86
C VAL A 96 3.73 4.72 11.93
N GLY A 97 2.57 4.26 12.37
CA GLY A 97 1.76 4.94 13.37
C GLY A 97 0.73 5.89 12.79
N GLU A 98 0.78 6.16 11.51
CA GLU A 98 -0.14 7.11 10.89
C GLU A 98 -1.39 6.40 10.35
N ARG A 99 -2.45 7.18 10.15
CA ARG A 99 -3.73 6.70 9.68
C ARG A 99 -4.18 7.49 8.46
N TRP A 100 -4.97 6.84 7.61
CA TRP A 100 -5.58 7.50 6.45
C TRP A 100 -6.85 6.77 6.06
N ALA A 101 -7.73 7.46 5.35
CA ALA A 101 -9.00 6.88 4.89
C ALA A 101 -8.87 6.45 3.43
N SER A 102 -9.57 5.41 3.05
CA SER A 102 -9.69 5.00 1.66
C SER A 102 -11.01 4.25 1.48
N ARG A 103 -11.19 3.66 0.29
CA ARG A 103 -12.38 2.87 0.00
C ARG A 103 -11.98 1.49 -0.47
N ASP A 104 -12.81 0.51 -0.11
CA ASP A 104 -12.59 -0.86 -0.56
C ASP A 104 -13.19 -1.05 -1.98
N PRO A 105 -13.04 -2.25 -2.58
CA PRO A 105 -13.55 -2.46 -3.94
C PRO A 105 -15.05 -2.26 -4.08
N LEU A 106 -15.83 -2.35 -3.01
CA LEU A 106 -17.26 -2.08 -3.04
C LEU A 106 -17.58 -0.62 -2.76
N GLY A 107 -16.57 0.24 -2.61
CA GLY A 107 -16.77 1.64 -2.32
C GLY A 107 -17.04 1.95 -0.86
N ARG A 108 -16.93 0.98 0.03
CA ARG A 108 -17.13 1.23 1.46
C ARG A 108 -15.92 1.94 2.05
N ARG A 109 -16.19 2.85 2.96
CA ARG A 109 -15.12 3.62 3.60
C ARG A 109 -14.38 2.77 4.63
N VAL A 110 -13.06 2.86 4.64
CA VAL A 110 -12.24 2.18 5.63
C VAL A 110 -11.24 3.16 6.21
N GLN A 111 -10.84 2.92 7.46
CA GLN A 111 -9.77 3.64 8.13
C GLN A 111 -8.56 2.73 8.17
N ASN A 112 -7.47 3.18 7.58
CA ASN A 112 -6.24 2.41 7.52
C ASN A 112 -5.26 2.91 8.56
N GLU A 113 -4.38 2.01 8.99
CA GLU A 113 -3.34 2.33 9.96
C GLU A 113 -2.11 1.51 9.60
N LEU A 114 -0.94 2.15 9.61
CA LEU A 114 0.32 1.44 9.37
C LEU A 114 0.94 1.14 10.73
N ILE A 115 1.01 -0.14 11.06
CA ILE A 115 1.59 -0.55 12.35
C ILE A 115 2.89 -1.28 12.12
N SER A 116 3.78 -1.19 13.11
CA SER A 116 5.11 -1.77 13.05
C SER A 116 5.04 -3.28 13.16
N GLY A 117 5.84 -3.97 12.33
CA GLY A 117 5.97 -5.42 12.40
C GLY A 117 4.82 -6.16 11.73
N ARG A 118 4.84 -7.48 11.89
CA ARG A 118 3.88 -8.37 11.23
C ARG A 118 3.22 -9.32 12.21
#